data_c0d0b4bbff525f70f396a4f239fe77ad
#
_entry.id   c0d0b4bbff525f70f396a4f239fe77ad
#
_cell.length_a   1.000
_cell.length_b   1.000
_cell.length_c   1.000
_cell.angle_alpha   90.00
_cell.angle_beta   90.00
_cell.angle_gamma   90.00
#
_symmetry.space_group_name_H-M   'P 1'
#
loop_
_entity.id
_entity.type
_entity.pdbx_description
1 polymer ?
#
loop_
_entity_poly.entity_id
_entity_poly.type
_entity_poly.pdbx_seq_one_letter_code
_entity_poly.pdbx_strand_id
1 'polypeptide(L)'
;MALYRCRQLHIRFAHLNNNTKLEGLASFVSYMQERKVENSDGAMIVERDARERIIASTSWDSLLGKAELQCFAGKSTWDLIDVLDCILSGEYELTGVKPLDDTYAILEFEPLAIPFGGTDPLKALVEGFGFDVVGDSFQDGFVEWQKSE
;
A
#
# COMPACT_ATOMS: atom_id res chain seq x y z
N MET A 1 8.53 -16.09 -23.67
CA MET A 1 8.50 -15.41 -22.36
C MET A 1 7.68 -14.14 -22.46
N ALA A 2 6.69 -14.00 -21.60
CA ALA A 2 5.89 -12.79 -21.57
C ALA A 2 6.61 -11.69 -20.77
N LEU A 3 6.66 -10.49 -21.33
CA LEU A 3 7.12 -9.30 -20.62
C LEU A 3 5.89 -8.62 -20.01
N TYR A 4 6.00 -8.23 -18.75
CA TYR A 4 4.98 -7.42 -18.10
C TYR A 4 5.43 -5.95 -18.12
N ARG A 5 4.52 -5.08 -18.52
CA ARG A 5 4.76 -3.64 -18.55
C ARG A 5 3.60 -2.94 -17.84
N CYS A 6 3.88 -2.29 -16.73
CA CYS A 6 2.90 -1.50 -16.02
C CYS A 6 3.24 -0.03 -16.14
N ARG A 7 2.30 0.77 -16.63
CA ARG A 7 2.47 2.23 -16.77
C ARG A 7 1.84 3.01 -15.61
N GLN A 8 1.10 2.32 -14.75
CA GLN A 8 0.58 2.91 -13.53
C GLN A 8 1.70 2.97 -12.49
N LEU A 9 1.77 4.06 -11.71
CA LEU A 9 2.72 4.11 -10.60
C LEU A 9 2.42 3.01 -9.59
N HIS A 10 3.45 2.33 -9.13
CA HIS A 10 3.28 1.16 -8.30
C HIS A 10 4.50 0.85 -7.44
N ILE A 11 4.23 0.11 -6.36
CA ILE A 11 5.25 -0.56 -5.56
C ILE A 11 5.19 -2.05 -5.92
N ARG A 12 6.29 -2.61 -6.39
CA ARG A 12 6.38 -4.04 -6.72
C ARG A 12 6.98 -4.80 -5.55
N PHE A 13 6.39 -5.94 -5.24
CA PHE A 13 6.83 -6.75 -4.11
C PHE A 13 6.69 -8.25 -4.40
N ALA A 14 7.45 -9.05 -3.65
CA ALA A 14 7.40 -10.50 -3.75
C ALA A 14 6.35 -11.05 -2.77
N HIS A 15 5.38 -11.79 -3.26
CA HIS A 15 4.35 -12.43 -2.43
C HIS A 15 4.52 -13.95 -2.30
N LEU A 16 5.34 -14.54 -3.16
CA LEU A 16 5.70 -15.96 -3.13
C LEU A 16 4.48 -16.88 -3.04
N ASN A 17 3.47 -16.60 -3.84
CA ASN A 17 2.22 -17.37 -3.92
C ASN A 17 1.44 -17.43 -2.59
N ASN A 18 1.62 -16.45 -1.71
CA ASN A 18 0.84 -16.35 -0.46
C ASN A 18 -0.45 -15.58 -0.72
N ASN A 19 -1.45 -16.25 -1.29
CA ASN A 19 -2.69 -15.60 -1.73
C ASN A 19 -3.53 -15.08 -0.57
N THR A 20 -3.55 -15.76 0.57
CA THR A 20 -4.28 -15.31 1.75
C THR A 20 -3.77 -13.97 2.26
N LYS A 21 -2.46 -13.84 2.35
CA LYS A 21 -1.81 -12.60 2.79
C LYS A 21 -2.00 -11.48 1.78
N LEU A 22 -1.95 -11.82 0.49
CA LEU A 22 -2.16 -10.87 -0.59
C LEU A 22 -3.59 -10.33 -0.59
N GLU A 23 -4.58 -11.19 -0.36
CA GLU A 23 -5.98 -10.79 -0.20
C GLU A 23 -6.17 -9.88 1.02
N GLY A 24 -5.46 -10.17 2.11
CA GLY A 24 -5.47 -9.33 3.31
C GLY A 24 -4.95 -7.91 3.02
N LEU A 25 -3.86 -7.81 2.31
CA LEU A 25 -3.32 -6.50 1.88
C LEU A 25 -4.32 -5.77 0.97
N ALA A 26 -4.89 -6.46 0.00
CA ALA A 26 -5.87 -5.88 -0.92
C ALA A 26 -7.10 -5.36 -0.17
N SER A 27 -7.62 -6.11 0.78
CA SER A 27 -8.76 -5.70 1.62
C SER A 27 -8.42 -4.47 2.46
N PHE A 28 -7.24 -4.45 3.04
CA PHE A 28 -6.77 -3.32 3.84
C PHE A 28 -6.64 -2.05 2.99
N VAL A 29 -6.05 -2.16 1.81
CA VAL A 29 -5.91 -1.04 0.86
C VAL A 29 -7.28 -0.49 0.48
N SER A 30 -8.23 -1.37 0.16
CA SER A 30 -9.60 -0.96 -0.17
C SER A 30 -10.28 -0.24 0.99
N TYR A 31 -10.13 -0.75 2.20
CA TYR A 31 -10.68 -0.13 3.40
C TYR A 31 -10.11 1.28 3.60
N MET A 32 -8.79 1.42 3.53
CA MET A 32 -8.14 2.72 3.71
C MET A 32 -8.55 3.72 2.63
N GLN A 33 -8.66 3.27 1.39
CA GLN A 33 -9.07 4.13 0.30
C GLN A 33 -10.52 4.60 0.46
N GLU A 34 -11.43 3.73 0.90
CA GLU A 34 -12.81 4.11 1.19
C GLU A 34 -12.90 5.16 2.29
N ARG A 35 -12.14 4.98 3.38
CA ARG A 35 -12.10 5.95 4.48
C ARG A 35 -11.54 7.28 4.01
N LYS A 36 -10.53 7.22 3.15
CA LYS A 36 -9.91 8.41 2.58
C LYS A 36 -10.88 9.21 1.71
N VAL A 37 -11.59 8.53 0.82
CA VAL A 37 -12.61 9.17 -0.04
C VAL A 37 -13.72 9.82 0.77
N GLU A 38 -14.23 9.12 1.78
CA GLU A 38 -15.34 9.61 2.62
C GLU A 38 -14.97 10.85 3.43
N ASN A 39 -13.70 11.04 3.76
CA ASN A 39 -13.25 12.06 4.71
C ASN A 39 -12.28 13.08 4.11
N SER A 40 -12.01 13.01 2.81
CA SER A 40 -11.04 13.88 2.15
C SER A 40 -11.71 15.00 1.34
N ASP A 41 -10.88 15.97 0.96
CA ASP A 41 -11.21 16.98 -0.03
C ASP A 41 -10.84 16.52 -1.46
N GLY A 42 -10.89 17.42 -2.43
CA GLY A 42 -10.58 17.13 -3.82
C GLY A 42 -9.12 16.72 -4.10
N ALA A 43 -8.20 16.98 -3.18
CA ALA A 43 -6.81 16.57 -3.29
C ALA A 43 -6.53 15.23 -2.59
N MET A 44 -7.55 14.54 -2.11
CA MET A 44 -7.45 13.28 -1.38
C MET A 44 -6.67 13.38 -0.08
N ILE A 45 -6.69 14.55 0.56
CA ILE A 45 -6.06 14.77 1.85
C ILE A 45 -7.14 14.71 2.92
N VAL A 46 -6.93 13.86 3.93
CA VAL A 46 -7.80 13.80 5.10
C VAL A 46 -7.23 14.74 6.16
N GLU A 47 -8.05 15.68 6.65
CA GLU A 47 -7.66 16.62 7.68
C GLU A 47 -7.27 15.91 8.98
N ARG A 48 -6.41 16.55 9.78
CA ARG A 48 -5.83 15.96 10.99
C ARG A 48 -6.87 15.38 11.95
N ASP A 49 -7.93 16.15 12.26
CA ASP A 49 -8.95 15.70 13.20
C ASP A 49 -9.70 14.48 12.67
N ALA A 50 -9.98 14.45 11.36
CA ALA A 50 -10.62 13.30 10.73
C ALA A 50 -9.68 12.08 10.72
N ARG A 51 -8.37 12.28 10.47
CA ARG A 51 -7.39 11.19 10.53
C ARG A 51 -7.36 10.56 11.91
N GLU A 52 -7.28 11.38 12.94
CA GLU A 52 -7.27 10.91 14.33
C GLU A 52 -8.52 10.11 14.68
N ARG A 53 -9.70 10.56 14.22
CA ARG A 53 -10.95 9.83 14.42
C ARG A 53 -10.97 8.48 13.70
N ILE A 54 -10.51 8.44 12.46
CA ILE A 54 -10.43 7.20 11.68
C ILE A 54 -9.53 6.18 12.38
N ILE A 55 -8.33 6.61 12.76
CA ILE A 55 -7.36 5.75 13.43
C ILE A 55 -7.89 5.25 14.77
N ALA A 56 -8.51 6.13 15.56
CA ALA A 56 -9.02 5.78 16.89
C ALA A 56 -10.25 4.87 16.83
N SER A 57 -11.10 5.02 15.81
CA SER A 57 -12.38 4.29 15.72
C SER A 57 -12.28 2.97 14.99
N THR A 58 -11.20 2.71 14.26
CA THR A 58 -11.04 1.48 13.49
C THR A 58 -10.51 0.35 14.37
N SER A 59 -11.13 -0.83 14.25
CA SER A 59 -10.65 -2.03 14.90
C SER A 59 -9.55 -2.67 14.06
N TRP A 60 -8.31 -2.29 14.32
CA TRP A 60 -7.15 -2.78 13.56
C TRP A 60 -6.95 -4.28 13.74
N ASP A 61 -7.30 -4.82 14.90
CA ASP A 61 -7.24 -6.28 15.16
C ASP A 61 -8.18 -7.07 14.26
N SER A 62 -9.28 -6.46 13.80
CA SER A 62 -10.22 -7.09 12.88
C SER A 62 -9.76 -7.00 11.43
N LEU A 63 -9.03 -5.95 11.07
CA LEU A 63 -8.53 -5.72 9.71
C LEU A 63 -7.20 -6.40 9.46
N LEU A 64 -6.34 -6.40 10.48
CA LEU A 64 -5.02 -6.99 10.41
C LEU A 64 -4.98 -8.21 11.31
N GLY A 65 -4.49 -9.32 10.79
CA GLY A 65 -4.26 -10.49 11.61
C GLY A 65 -3.13 -10.23 12.61
N LYS A 66 -3.04 -11.11 13.59
CA LYS A 66 -1.99 -11.03 14.62
C LYS A 66 -0.58 -11.07 14.01
N ALA A 67 -0.42 -11.87 12.95
CA ALA A 67 0.87 -11.98 12.27
C ALA A 67 1.27 -10.66 11.60
N GLU A 68 0.33 -9.95 10.96
CA GLU A 68 0.58 -8.66 10.33
C GLU A 68 0.93 -7.59 11.36
N LEU A 69 0.22 -7.55 12.48
CA LEU A 69 0.53 -6.62 13.57
C LEU A 69 1.94 -6.86 14.12
N GLN A 70 2.36 -8.12 14.23
CA GLN A 70 3.71 -8.47 14.66
C GLN A 70 4.75 -8.07 13.62
N CYS A 71 4.44 -8.18 12.33
CA CYS A 71 5.34 -7.74 11.25
C CYS A 71 5.58 -6.25 11.28
N PHE A 72 4.55 -5.45 11.52
CA PHE A 72 4.72 -4.00 11.67
C PHE A 72 5.65 -3.67 12.84
N ALA A 73 5.56 -4.41 13.93
CA ALA A 73 6.41 -4.20 15.09
C ALA A 73 7.87 -4.61 14.86
N GLY A 74 8.10 -5.64 14.03
CA GLY A 74 9.42 -6.25 13.87
C GLY A 74 10.16 -5.96 12.57
N LYS A 75 9.45 -5.91 11.44
CA LYS A 75 10.04 -5.82 10.10
C LYS A 75 10.07 -4.41 9.54
N SER A 76 9.01 -3.65 9.74
CA SER A 76 8.93 -2.28 9.22
C SER A 76 9.68 -1.31 10.13
N THR A 77 10.36 -0.32 9.52
CA THR A 77 10.98 0.79 10.25
C THR A 77 9.94 1.84 10.68
N TRP A 78 8.73 1.73 10.17
CA TRP A 78 7.60 2.61 10.49
C TRP A 78 6.63 1.85 11.38
N ASP A 79 6.06 2.50 12.37
CA ASP A 79 4.95 1.87 13.09
C ASP A 79 3.64 2.03 12.30
N LEU A 80 2.64 1.23 12.68
CA LEU A 80 1.36 1.19 11.96
C LEU A 80 0.67 2.55 11.95
N ILE A 81 0.66 3.26 13.07
CA ILE A 81 -0.02 4.55 13.19
C ILE A 81 0.60 5.59 12.25
N ASP A 82 1.92 5.64 12.18
CA ASP A 82 2.62 6.56 11.28
C ASP A 82 2.33 6.26 9.82
N VAL A 83 2.29 4.97 9.45
CA VAL A 83 1.94 4.56 8.09
C VAL A 83 0.52 5.00 7.74
N LEU A 84 -0.43 4.77 8.63
CA LEU A 84 -1.83 5.15 8.41
C LEU A 84 -2.00 6.66 8.29
N ASP A 85 -1.34 7.42 9.15
CA ASP A 85 -1.40 8.88 9.11
C ASP A 85 -0.86 9.41 7.78
N CYS A 86 0.25 8.88 7.30
CA CYS A 86 0.84 9.26 6.02
C CYS A 86 -0.05 8.89 4.83
N ILE A 87 -0.66 7.71 4.85
CA ILE A 87 -1.57 7.28 3.77
C ILE A 87 -2.77 8.21 3.70
N LEU A 88 -3.38 8.52 4.84
CA LEU A 88 -4.57 9.38 4.89
C LEU A 88 -4.25 10.83 4.53
N SER A 89 -3.04 11.31 4.82
CA SER A 89 -2.64 12.68 4.51
C SER A 89 -1.97 12.84 3.13
N GLY A 90 -1.61 11.74 2.47
CA GLY A 90 -0.92 11.80 1.19
C GLY A 90 -1.83 12.19 0.03
N GLU A 91 -1.30 12.95 -0.92
CA GLU A 91 -2.04 13.40 -2.10
C GLU A 91 -1.99 12.36 -3.23
N TYR A 92 -2.51 11.18 -2.96
CA TYR A 92 -2.59 10.10 -3.95
C TYR A 92 -3.80 9.22 -3.69
N GLU A 93 -4.20 8.51 -4.74
CA GLU A 93 -5.26 7.50 -4.67
C GLU A 93 -4.64 6.11 -4.75
N LEU A 94 -4.98 5.24 -3.81
CA LEU A 94 -4.59 3.83 -3.87
C LEU A 94 -5.58 3.11 -4.77
N THR A 95 -5.13 2.61 -5.90
CA THR A 95 -6.02 2.01 -6.90
C THR A 95 -6.19 0.52 -6.75
N GLY A 96 -5.28 -0.15 -6.07
CA GLY A 96 -5.47 -1.56 -5.73
C GLY A 96 -4.19 -2.36 -5.65
N VAL A 97 -4.36 -3.63 -5.33
CA VAL A 97 -3.29 -4.64 -5.29
C VAL A 97 -3.56 -5.63 -6.41
N LYS A 98 -2.54 -5.90 -7.23
CA LYS A 98 -2.69 -6.71 -8.43
C LYS A 98 -1.58 -7.75 -8.49
N PRO A 99 -1.91 -9.05 -8.53
CA PRO A 99 -0.89 -10.07 -8.75
C PRO A 99 -0.39 -10.00 -10.19
N LEU A 100 0.91 -10.16 -10.36
CA LEU A 100 1.54 -10.25 -11.69
C LEU A 100 1.74 -11.70 -12.07
N ASP A 101 2.20 -12.50 -11.13
CA ASP A 101 2.42 -13.94 -11.29
C ASP A 101 2.46 -14.58 -9.90
N ASP A 102 2.94 -15.81 -9.79
CA ASP A 102 3.04 -16.54 -8.52
C ASP A 102 4.08 -15.96 -7.56
N THR A 103 4.97 -15.13 -8.06
CA THR A 103 6.07 -14.58 -7.26
C THR A 103 5.84 -13.10 -6.90
N TYR A 104 5.36 -12.29 -7.83
CA TYR A 104 5.31 -10.85 -7.70
C TYR A 104 3.90 -10.30 -7.79
N ALA A 105 3.68 -9.17 -7.10
CA ALA A 105 2.47 -8.37 -7.16
C ALA A 105 2.84 -6.89 -7.10
N ILE A 106 1.87 -6.04 -7.37
CA ILE A 106 2.04 -4.59 -7.28
C ILE A 106 0.93 -3.97 -6.44
N LEU A 107 1.30 -2.91 -5.70
CA LEU A 107 0.38 -1.96 -5.10
C LEU A 107 0.36 -0.74 -6.03
N GLU A 108 -0.77 -0.51 -6.68
CA GLU A 108 -0.91 0.59 -7.64
C GLU A 108 -1.46 1.84 -6.95
N PHE A 109 -0.95 2.99 -7.35
CA PHE A 109 -1.44 4.28 -6.86
C PHE A 109 -1.36 5.33 -7.95
N GLU A 110 -2.15 6.40 -7.80
CA GLU A 110 -2.17 7.52 -8.72
C GLU A 110 -1.92 8.81 -7.94
N PRO A 111 -0.87 9.59 -8.27
CA PRO A 111 -0.65 10.87 -7.62
C PRO A 111 -1.68 11.89 -8.15
N LEU A 112 -2.29 12.64 -7.23
CA LEU A 112 -3.25 13.70 -7.56
C LEU A 112 -2.60 15.07 -7.55
N ALA A 113 -1.41 15.18 -6.97
CA ALA A 113 -0.60 16.39 -6.94
C ALA A 113 0.88 16.00 -6.83
N ILE A 114 1.78 16.92 -7.17
CA ILE A 114 3.22 16.72 -7.01
C ILE A 114 3.74 17.91 -6.18
N PRO A 115 4.40 17.68 -5.03
CA PRO A 115 4.67 16.38 -4.41
C PRO A 115 3.43 15.75 -3.76
N PHE A 116 3.40 14.42 -3.73
CA PHE A 116 2.24 13.66 -3.20
C PHE A 116 2.52 12.99 -1.85
N GLY A 117 3.58 13.35 -1.17
CA GLY A 117 3.95 12.79 0.14
C GLY A 117 4.95 11.64 0.10
N GLY A 118 5.32 11.20 -1.11
CA GLY A 118 6.34 10.16 -1.29
C GLY A 118 5.80 8.73 -1.20
N THR A 119 6.69 7.77 -1.47
CA THR A 119 6.35 6.34 -1.54
C THR A 119 6.74 5.54 -0.31
N ASP A 120 7.51 6.12 0.61
CA ASP A 120 7.99 5.40 1.80
C ASP A 120 6.87 4.81 2.66
N PRO A 121 5.75 5.51 2.92
CA PRO A 121 4.63 4.91 3.66
C PRO A 121 4.01 3.71 2.95
N LEU A 122 3.96 3.73 1.61
CA LEU A 122 3.42 2.64 0.82
C LEU A 122 4.32 1.41 0.87
N LYS A 123 5.63 1.62 0.82
CA LYS A 123 6.61 0.55 1.00
C LYS A 123 6.52 -0.05 2.41
N ALA A 124 6.41 0.81 3.42
CA ALA A 124 6.27 0.38 4.80
C ALA A 124 4.99 -0.43 5.02
N LEU A 125 3.89 -0.06 4.36
CA LEU A 125 2.65 -0.82 4.41
C LEU A 125 2.85 -2.25 3.88
N VAL A 126 3.46 -2.38 2.71
CA VAL A 126 3.73 -3.67 2.08
C VAL A 126 4.65 -4.53 2.97
N GLU A 127 5.71 -3.93 3.49
CA GLU A 127 6.64 -4.61 4.39
C GLU A 127 5.97 -5.03 5.70
N GLY A 128 5.07 -4.21 6.21
CA GLY A 128 4.30 -4.50 7.42
C GLY A 128 3.40 -5.71 7.27
N PHE A 129 2.97 -6.04 6.06
CA PHE A 129 2.25 -7.28 5.77
C PHE A 129 3.18 -8.48 5.59
N GLY A 130 4.50 -8.27 5.70
CA GLY A 130 5.47 -9.35 5.62
C GLY A 130 6.02 -9.63 4.24
N PHE A 131 5.74 -8.77 3.26
CA PHE A 131 6.25 -8.89 1.90
C PHE A 131 7.57 -8.14 1.75
N ASP A 132 8.36 -8.54 0.75
CA ASP A 132 9.60 -7.86 0.40
C ASP A 132 9.38 -6.93 -0.80
N VAL A 133 9.64 -5.65 -0.61
CA VAL A 133 9.58 -4.66 -1.68
C VAL A 133 10.77 -4.86 -2.61
N VAL A 134 10.50 -4.97 -3.92
CA VAL A 134 11.56 -5.20 -4.91
C VAL A 134 11.67 -4.08 -5.94
N GLY A 135 10.76 -3.13 -5.97
CA GLY A 135 10.85 -1.99 -6.87
C GLY A 135 9.82 -0.92 -6.59
N ASP A 136 10.11 0.28 -7.06
CA ASP A 136 9.27 1.47 -6.92
C ASP A 136 9.33 2.24 -8.23
N SER A 137 8.25 2.21 -9.01
CA SER A 137 8.25 2.85 -10.33
C SER A 137 8.40 4.36 -10.28
N PHE A 138 8.05 5.01 -9.17
CA PHE A 138 8.24 6.44 -9.01
C PHE A 138 9.72 6.81 -8.89
N GLN A 139 10.51 6.02 -8.15
CA GLN A 139 11.95 6.25 -7.95
C GLN A 139 12.79 5.61 -9.05
N ASP A 140 12.40 4.40 -9.49
CA ASP A 140 13.18 3.58 -10.40
C ASP A 140 12.75 3.72 -11.86
N GLY A 141 11.62 4.40 -12.11
CA GLY A 141 11.02 4.48 -13.44
C GLY A 141 10.18 3.25 -13.77
N PHE A 142 9.50 3.29 -14.92
CA PHE A 142 8.71 2.17 -15.39
C PHE A 142 9.63 1.14 -16.03
N VAL A 143 9.77 0.00 -15.37
CA VAL A 143 10.68 -1.07 -15.77
C VAL A 143 9.88 -2.24 -16.34
N GLU A 144 10.39 -2.82 -17.44
CA GLU A 144 9.86 -4.08 -17.94
C GLU A 144 10.51 -5.22 -17.16
N TRP A 145 9.72 -6.22 -16.81
CA TRP A 145 10.25 -7.41 -16.18
C TRP A 145 9.58 -8.65 -16.74
N GLN A 146 10.30 -9.75 -16.63
CA GLN A 146 9.85 -11.03 -17.13
C GLN A 146 8.88 -11.67 -16.15
N LYS A 147 7.72 -12.10 -16.66
CA LYS A 147 6.74 -12.81 -15.85
C LYS A 147 7.24 -14.22 -15.58
N SER A 148 7.19 -14.66 -14.33
CA SER A 148 7.48 -16.04 -13.96
C SER A 148 6.41 -16.98 -14.54
N GLU A 149 6.84 -18.07 -15.11
CA GLU A 149 5.95 -19.08 -15.68
C GLU A 149 5.70 -20.24 -14.72
#